data_45cc764af872432a6dfdb3526ddc1481
#
_entry.id   45cc764af872432a6dfdb3526ddc1481
#
_cell.length_a   1.000
_cell.length_b   1.000
_cell.length_c   1.000
_cell.angle_alpha   90.00
_cell.angle_beta   90.00
_cell.angle_gamma   90.00
#
_symmetry.space_group_name_H-M   'P 1'
#
loop_
_entity.id
_entity.type
_entity.pdbx_description
1 polymer ?
#
loop_
_entity_poly.entity_id
_entity_poly.type
_entity_poly.pdbx_seq_one_letter_code
_entity_poly.pdbx_strand_id
1 'polypeptide(L)'
;QFLKGAEIAYETIINSFAKGDVNSLKPLLTKEMNDNFQSAIKDRRSKNLKSELTFIGIKSSAIEKFEKTTEALFFSVKFVSEIISCKKDKDNNIIEGDPNKIKTVIDRWKFTRKKTSMSPNWYLTEIKSS
;
A
#
# COMPACT_ATOMS: atom_id res chain seq x y z
N GLN A 1 8.65 9.26 14.87
CA GLN A 1 9.03 9.96 13.64
C GLN A 1 8.15 9.49 12.48
N PHE A 2 7.68 10.44 11.67
CA PHE A 2 6.68 10.18 10.62
C PHE A 2 7.15 9.16 9.58
N LEU A 3 8.36 9.34 9.01
CA LEU A 3 8.83 8.45 7.94
C LEU A 3 8.95 7.00 8.39
N LYS A 4 9.40 6.78 9.60
CA LYS A 4 9.51 5.41 10.12
C LYS A 4 8.13 4.75 10.23
N GLY A 5 7.14 5.50 10.71
CA GLY A 5 5.76 5.01 10.77
C GLY A 5 5.19 4.77 9.39
N ALA A 6 5.49 5.66 8.44
CA ALA A 6 5.03 5.52 7.05
C ALA A 6 5.64 4.28 6.39
N GLU A 7 6.91 3.97 6.67
CA GLU A 7 7.56 2.77 6.14
C GLU A 7 6.92 1.50 6.67
N ILE A 8 6.61 1.47 7.96
CA ILE A 8 5.92 0.33 8.58
C ILE A 8 4.53 0.16 7.96
N ALA A 9 3.79 1.26 7.80
CA ALA A 9 2.47 1.22 7.18
C ALA A 9 2.55 0.74 5.73
N TYR A 10 3.53 1.21 4.97
CA TYR A 10 3.74 0.83 3.58
C TYR A 10 3.93 -0.69 3.46
N GLU A 11 4.85 -1.25 4.23
CA GLU A 11 5.12 -2.69 4.21
C GLU A 11 3.87 -3.49 4.62
N THR A 12 3.18 -3.06 5.67
CA THR A 12 1.97 -3.73 6.14
C THR A 12 0.89 -3.71 5.07
N ILE A 13 0.68 -2.56 4.42
CA ILE A 13 -0.34 -2.42 3.38
C ILE A 13 -0.02 -3.30 2.17
N ILE A 14 1.23 -3.27 1.71
CA ILE A 14 1.65 -4.08 0.56
C ILE A 14 1.42 -5.58 0.83
N ASN A 15 1.87 -6.06 1.98
CA ASN A 15 1.71 -7.47 2.34
C ASN A 15 0.25 -7.86 2.56
N SER A 16 -0.51 -7.02 3.23
CA SER A 16 -1.92 -7.31 3.53
C SER A 16 -2.78 -7.30 2.28
N PHE A 17 -2.51 -6.38 1.35
CA PHE A 17 -3.22 -6.34 0.08
C PHE A 17 -2.94 -7.60 -0.74
N ALA A 18 -1.68 -8.04 -0.81
CA ALA A 18 -1.31 -9.25 -1.52
C ALA A 18 -2.05 -10.47 -0.97
N LYS A 19 -2.18 -10.56 0.36
CA LYS A 19 -2.88 -11.66 1.03
C LYS A 19 -4.40 -11.54 0.99
N GLY A 20 -4.92 -10.35 0.68
CA GLY A 20 -6.35 -10.07 0.77
C GLY A 20 -6.83 -9.93 2.21
N ASP A 21 -5.95 -9.51 3.12
CA ASP A 21 -6.26 -9.36 4.55
C ASP A 21 -6.87 -7.99 4.81
N VAL A 22 -8.20 -7.90 4.63
CA VAL A 22 -8.94 -6.64 4.78
C VAL A 22 -8.92 -6.12 6.22
N ASN A 23 -8.85 -7.00 7.21
CA ASN A 23 -8.86 -6.59 8.61
C ASN A 23 -7.57 -5.84 8.98
N SER A 24 -6.44 -6.26 8.43
CA SER A 24 -5.16 -5.57 8.66
C SER A 24 -5.06 -4.26 7.89
N LEU A 25 -5.76 -4.17 6.75
CA LEU A 25 -5.77 -2.95 5.92
C LEU A 25 -6.63 -1.84 6.52
N LYS A 26 -7.80 -2.19 7.04
CA LYS A 26 -8.81 -1.23 7.46
C LYS A 26 -8.29 -0.11 8.37
N PRO A 27 -7.51 -0.39 9.43
CA PRO A 27 -7.05 0.67 10.32
C PRO A 27 -5.97 1.59 9.74
N LEU A 28 -5.47 1.27 8.54
CA LEU A 28 -4.39 2.04 7.91
C LEU A 28 -4.87 2.90 6.75
N LEU A 29 -6.14 2.81 6.39
CA LEU A 29 -6.69 3.43 5.19
C LEU A 29 -7.84 4.37 5.53
N THR A 30 -7.98 5.45 4.74
CA THR A 30 -9.22 6.22 4.77
C THR A 30 -10.35 5.34 4.24
N LYS A 31 -11.60 5.74 4.52
CA LYS A 31 -12.77 4.98 4.08
C LYS A 31 -12.75 4.75 2.57
N GLU A 32 -12.46 5.81 1.80
CA GLU A 32 -12.42 5.72 0.34
C GLU A 32 -11.37 4.73 -0.15
N MET A 33 -10.14 4.80 0.41
CA MET A 33 -9.08 3.88 0.06
C MET A 33 -9.43 2.44 0.46
N ASN A 34 -10.06 2.27 1.61
CA ASN A 34 -10.48 0.96 2.07
C ASN A 34 -11.49 0.34 1.11
N ASP A 35 -12.46 1.13 0.66
CA ASP A 35 -13.47 0.68 -0.31
C ASP A 35 -12.81 0.27 -1.62
N ASN A 36 -11.84 1.06 -2.11
CA ASN A 36 -11.10 0.76 -3.34
C ASN A 36 -10.29 -0.53 -3.22
N PHE A 37 -9.60 -0.71 -2.10
CA PHE A 37 -8.79 -1.90 -1.86
C PHE A 37 -9.66 -3.15 -1.73
N GLN A 38 -10.79 -3.05 -1.04
CA GLN A 38 -11.72 -4.18 -0.92
C GLN A 38 -12.29 -4.57 -2.27
N SER A 39 -12.64 -3.58 -3.11
CA SER A 39 -13.12 -3.86 -4.47
C SER A 39 -12.08 -4.58 -5.31
N ALA A 40 -10.82 -4.16 -5.22
CA ALA A 40 -9.72 -4.80 -5.95
C ALA A 40 -9.50 -6.24 -5.48
N ILE A 41 -9.55 -6.49 -4.18
CA ILE A 41 -9.39 -7.82 -3.60
C ILE A 41 -10.55 -8.73 -4.05
N LYS A 42 -11.77 -8.20 -4.00
CA LYS A 42 -12.97 -8.93 -4.42
C LYS A 42 -12.92 -9.30 -5.89
N ASP A 43 -12.50 -8.35 -6.75
CA ASP A 43 -12.35 -8.57 -8.17
C ASP A 43 -11.32 -9.68 -8.45
N ARG A 44 -10.18 -9.63 -7.77
CA ARG A 44 -9.14 -10.64 -7.90
C ARG A 44 -9.65 -12.03 -7.53
N ARG A 45 -10.41 -12.12 -6.42
CA ARG A 45 -11.02 -13.40 -5.98
C ARG A 45 -12.05 -13.91 -6.97
N SER A 46 -12.87 -13.02 -7.52
CA SER A 46 -13.91 -13.42 -8.48
C SER A 46 -13.30 -13.98 -9.76
N LYS A 47 -12.09 -13.57 -10.11
CA LYS A 47 -11.35 -14.06 -11.27
C LYS A 47 -10.49 -15.28 -10.94
N ASN A 48 -10.57 -15.78 -9.69
CA ASN A 48 -9.76 -16.90 -9.21
C ASN A 48 -8.26 -16.66 -9.36
N LEU A 49 -7.85 -15.40 -9.18
CA LEU A 49 -6.44 -15.02 -9.24
C LEU A 49 -5.83 -15.04 -7.84
N LYS A 50 -4.59 -15.50 -7.79
CA LYS A 50 -3.81 -15.53 -6.55
C LYS A 50 -2.60 -14.62 -6.71
N SER A 51 -2.40 -13.73 -5.74
CA SER A 51 -1.23 -12.87 -5.71
C SER A 51 -0.22 -13.45 -4.75
N GLU A 52 1.01 -13.63 -5.22
CA GLU A 52 2.13 -14.07 -4.37
C GLU A 52 3.16 -12.95 -4.32
N LEU A 53 3.57 -12.57 -3.13
CA LEU A 53 4.49 -11.46 -2.96
C LEU A 53 5.45 -11.72 -1.81
N THR A 54 6.73 -11.48 -2.07
CA THR A 54 7.76 -11.42 -1.03
C THR A 54 8.28 -9.99 -0.99
N PHE A 55 8.11 -9.35 0.16
CA PHE A 55 8.62 -7.99 0.37
C PHE A 55 10.06 -8.08 0.83
N ILE A 56 11.00 -7.58 0.00
CA ILE A 56 12.41 -7.65 0.33
C ILE A 56 12.82 -6.50 1.23
N GLY A 57 12.42 -5.28 0.87
CA GLY A 57 12.71 -4.14 1.73
C GLY A 57 12.51 -2.80 1.03
N ILE A 58 12.55 -1.75 1.82
CA ILE A 58 12.51 -0.38 1.34
C ILE A 58 13.95 0.08 1.13
N LYS A 59 14.27 0.49 -0.09
CA LYS A 59 15.59 1.04 -0.42
C LYS A 59 15.71 2.49 0.02
N SER A 60 14.64 3.26 -0.16
CA SER A 60 14.62 4.66 0.26
C SER A 60 13.19 5.13 0.46
N SER A 61 13.03 6.13 1.31
CA SER A 61 11.78 6.84 1.48
C SER A 61 12.07 8.31 1.69
N ALA A 62 11.23 9.19 1.16
CA ALA A 62 11.41 10.62 1.30
C ALA A 62 10.06 11.33 1.26
N ILE A 63 9.90 12.33 2.14
CA ILE A 63 8.75 13.21 2.08
C ILE A 63 8.98 14.16 0.92
N GLU A 64 8.05 14.15 -0.04
CA GLU A 64 8.13 15.03 -1.21
C GLU A 64 7.31 16.30 -1.03
N LYS A 65 6.25 16.23 -0.23
CA LYS A 65 5.36 17.36 -0.06
C LYS A 65 4.64 17.29 1.28
N PHE A 66 4.46 18.44 1.89
CA PHE A 66 3.61 18.59 3.07
C PHE A 66 2.52 19.60 2.73
N GLU A 67 1.27 19.25 3.01
CA GLU A 67 0.13 20.13 2.80
C GLU A 67 -0.70 20.21 4.08
N LYS A 68 -1.31 21.35 4.26
CA LYS A 68 -2.14 21.64 5.43
C LYS A 68 -3.40 22.34 5.00
N THR A 69 -4.55 21.79 5.39
CA THR A 69 -5.84 22.45 5.20
C THR A 69 -6.35 22.89 6.56
N THR A 70 -7.54 23.49 6.59
CA THR A 70 -8.19 23.86 7.84
C THR A 70 -8.43 22.66 8.76
N GLU A 71 -8.69 21.50 8.16
CA GLU A 71 -9.13 20.31 8.91
C GLU A 71 -8.09 19.22 9.04
N ALA A 72 -7.11 19.15 8.13
CA ALA A 72 -6.22 18.01 8.05
C ALA A 72 -4.80 18.36 7.63
N LEU A 73 -3.90 17.44 7.93
CA LEU A 73 -2.51 17.48 7.51
C LEU A 73 -2.29 16.36 6.50
N PHE A 74 -1.39 16.59 5.53
CA PHE A 74 -1.07 15.62 4.48
C PHE A 74 0.43 15.56 4.25
N PHE A 75 0.96 14.34 4.17
CA PHE A 75 2.33 14.09 3.69
C PHE A 75 2.30 13.23 2.46
N SER A 76 3.02 13.66 1.41
CA SER A 76 3.26 12.84 0.23
C SER A 76 4.65 12.24 0.34
N VAL A 77 4.74 10.92 0.21
CA VAL A 77 5.98 10.17 0.41
C VAL A 77 6.28 9.36 -0.83
N LYS A 78 7.54 9.42 -1.25
CA LYS A 78 8.05 8.53 -2.30
C LYS A 78 8.75 7.37 -1.63
N PHE A 79 8.33 6.14 -1.98
CA PHE A 79 8.99 4.92 -1.55
C PHE A 79 9.66 4.25 -2.73
N VAL A 80 10.88 3.80 -2.56
CA VAL A 80 11.54 2.91 -3.50
C VAL A 80 11.73 1.59 -2.76
N SER A 81 11.13 0.53 -3.25
CA SER A 81 11.20 -0.77 -2.58
C SER A 81 11.57 -1.87 -3.56
N GLU A 82 11.93 -3.02 -2.99
CA GLU A 82 12.22 -4.22 -3.77
C GLU A 82 11.27 -5.33 -3.33
N ILE A 83 10.68 -5.99 -4.32
CA ILE A 83 9.75 -7.09 -4.09
C ILE A 83 10.01 -8.20 -5.10
N ILE A 84 9.50 -9.39 -4.78
CA ILE A 84 9.32 -10.46 -5.76
C ILE A 84 7.83 -10.73 -5.79
N SER A 85 7.20 -10.66 -6.96
CA SER A 85 5.76 -10.87 -7.05
C SER A 85 5.34 -11.51 -8.34
N CYS A 86 4.25 -12.26 -8.27
CA CYS A 86 3.57 -12.78 -9.44
C CYS A 86 2.10 -12.98 -9.15
N LYS A 87 1.30 -13.12 -10.21
CA LYS A 87 -0.09 -13.53 -10.12
C LYS A 87 -0.25 -14.86 -10.85
N LYS A 88 -1.02 -15.74 -10.24
CA LYS A 88 -1.32 -17.05 -10.78
C LYS A 88 -2.83 -17.23 -10.97
N ASP A 89 -3.21 -17.99 -11.97
CA ASP A 89 -4.61 -18.38 -12.15
C ASP A 89 -4.95 -19.58 -11.28
N LYS A 90 -6.19 -20.09 -11.40
CA LYS A 90 -6.65 -21.24 -10.60
C LYS A 90 -5.85 -22.50 -10.83
N ASP A 91 -5.17 -22.62 -11.99
CA ASP A 91 -4.37 -23.79 -12.36
C ASP A 91 -2.89 -23.58 -12.03
N ASN A 92 -2.56 -22.55 -11.25
CA ASN A 92 -1.19 -22.17 -10.85
C ASN A 92 -0.30 -21.73 -12.01
N ASN A 93 -0.91 -21.32 -13.13
CA ASN A 93 -0.16 -20.70 -14.22
C ASN A 93 0.15 -19.24 -13.90
N ILE A 94 1.38 -18.83 -14.11
CA ILE A 94 1.79 -17.44 -13.90
C ILE A 94 1.21 -16.60 -15.05
N ILE A 95 0.38 -15.62 -14.71
CA ILE A 95 -0.22 -14.72 -15.71
C ILE A 95 0.40 -13.33 -15.67
N GLU A 96 1.13 -13.00 -14.59
CA GLU A 96 1.76 -11.70 -14.44
C GLU A 96 2.93 -11.83 -13.46
N GLY A 97 4.02 -11.10 -13.73
CA GLY A 97 5.19 -11.07 -12.86
C GLY A 97 6.13 -12.23 -13.04
N ASP A 98 7.18 -12.27 -12.22
CA ASP A 98 8.22 -13.29 -12.29
C ASP A 98 8.64 -13.68 -10.87
N PRO A 99 8.31 -14.92 -10.43
CA PRO A 99 8.64 -15.35 -9.06
C PRO A 99 10.13 -15.55 -8.81
N ASN A 100 10.95 -15.43 -9.85
CA ASN A 100 12.40 -15.62 -9.74
C ASN A 100 13.21 -14.33 -9.87
N LYS A 101 12.54 -13.18 -9.97
CA LYS A 101 13.23 -11.90 -10.16
C LYS A 101 12.82 -10.86 -9.12
N ILE A 102 13.83 -10.15 -8.63
CA ILE A 102 13.61 -8.97 -7.78
C ILE A 102 13.19 -7.81 -8.68
N LYS A 103 12.09 -7.16 -8.29
CA LYS A 103 11.56 -6.00 -8.99
C LYS A 103 11.70 -4.78 -8.10
N THR A 104 12.18 -3.68 -8.68
CA THR A 104 12.19 -2.38 -8.00
C THR A 104 10.89 -1.67 -8.28
N VAL A 105 10.23 -1.20 -7.23
CA VAL A 105 8.94 -0.50 -7.34
C VAL A 105 9.10 0.90 -6.77
N ILE A 106 8.56 1.88 -7.50
CA ILE A 106 8.50 3.26 -7.02
C ILE A 106 7.04 3.60 -6.80
N ASP A 107 6.71 3.95 -5.56
CA ASP A 107 5.35 4.32 -5.17
C ASP A 107 5.34 5.71 -4.56
N ARG A 108 4.34 6.50 -4.92
CA ARG A 108 4.10 7.81 -4.30
C ARG A 108 2.76 7.75 -3.61
N TRP A 109 2.78 7.82 -2.29
CA TRP A 109 1.61 7.66 -1.43
C TRP A 109 1.39 8.92 -0.61
N LYS A 110 0.12 9.27 -0.44
CA LYS A 110 -0.28 10.43 0.37
C LYS A 110 -0.98 9.95 1.63
N PHE A 111 -0.48 10.40 2.77
CA PHE A 111 -1.04 10.07 4.08
C PHE A 111 -1.71 11.30 4.67
N THR A 112 -2.76 11.08 5.45
CA THR A 112 -3.51 12.16 6.07
C THR A 112 -3.78 11.88 7.56
N ARG A 113 -3.93 12.98 8.31
CA ARG A 113 -4.34 12.95 9.70
C ARG A 113 -5.18 14.18 9.97
N LYS A 114 -6.34 14.00 10.61
CA LYS A 114 -7.17 15.14 11.01
C LYS A 114 -6.49 15.90 12.13
N LYS A 115 -6.50 17.23 12.06
CA LYS A 115 -5.91 18.09 13.08
C LYS A 115 -6.53 17.90 14.45
N THR A 116 -7.83 17.59 14.50
CA THR A 116 -8.58 17.39 15.73
C THR A 116 -8.50 15.97 16.26
N SER A 117 -7.80 15.08 15.54
CA SER A 117 -7.70 13.68 15.95
C SER A 117 -6.87 13.53 17.21
N MET A 118 -7.38 12.75 18.16
CA MET A 118 -6.64 12.36 19.38
C MET A 118 -5.64 11.24 19.08
N SER A 119 -5.81 10.55 17.95
CA SER A 119 -4.93 9.47 17.54
C SER A 119 -3.70 10.01 16.83
N PRO A 120 -2.50 9.49 17.11
CA PRO A 120 -1.29 9.85 16.36
C PRO A 120 -1.19 9.20 14.99
N ASN A 121 -2.16 8.36 14.64
CA ASN A 121 -2.11 7.54 13.43
C ASN A 121 -2.36 8.36 12.18
N TRP A 122 -1.64 8.00 11.12
CA TRP A 122 -1.83 8.53 9.77
C TRP A 122 -2.48 7.46 8.91
N TYR A 123 -3.31 7.90 7.96
CA TYR A 123 -4.06 7.00 7.09
C TYR A 123 -3.69 7.26 5.65
N LEU A 124 -3.54 6.18 4.88
CA LEU A 124 -3.33 6.32 3.43
C LEU A 124 -4.61 6.84 2.80
N THR A 125 -4.49 7.94 2.04
CA THR A 125 -5.65 8.57 1.39
C THR A 125 -5.54 8.62 -0.13
N GLU A 126 -4.33 8.49 -0.68
CA GLU A 126 -4.16 8.54 -2.13
C GLU A 126 -2.90 7.79 -2.55
N ILE A 127 -3.00 7.06 -3.65
CA ILE A 127 -1.85 6.43 -4.31
C ILE A 127 -1.72 7.10 -5.68
N LYS A 128 -0.53 7.62 -5.97
CA LYS A 128 -0.25 8.24 -7.27
C LYS A 128 0.53 7.27 -8.13
N SER A 129 0.13 7.11 -9.37
CA SER A 129 0.91 6.36 -10.34
C SER A 129 2.21 7.09 -10.63
N SER A 130 3.30 6.37 -10.60
CA SER A 130 4.60 6.94 -10.97
C SER A 130 4.79 6.90 -12.48
#